data_c0382d7ba748bc784c44b8bb24dec3a1
#
_entry.id   c0382d7ba748bc784c44b8bb24dec3a1
#
_cell.length_a   1.000
_cell.length_b   1.000
_cell.length_c   1.000
_cell.angle_alpha   90.00
_cell.angle_beta   90.00
_cell.angle_gamma   90.00
#
_symmetry.space_group_name_H-M   'P 1'
#
loop_
_entity.id
_entity.type
_entity.pdbx_description
1 polymer ?
#
loop_
_entity_poly.entity_id
_entity_poly.type
_entity_poly.pdbx_seq_one_letter_code
_entity_poly.pdbx_strand_id
1 'polypeptide(L)'
;MNLKRAFIIAMAACVLPGAAMAQDDVQEVDARIIVTKNFTDGNPASVMVNLECNDGFVSQDGMADITDDGIGHTFIISGLTDLETVVCVVTEGMESGYTASYVAVGAQGQIETDTSCSFVRPFGEDSVPRGSVLMGLINTCAITNRPDNAEITVSKDWDITNSGGNKVNFYAEIDVTSPRKIIGGNKCGDGDWCKTLTFEGENPADQTVEVRTTYRGVTVELEEDNVDSYVEVENDCGGSVTVMPGETSESCAFTNSIFFEGIPTLSQYGMAIMALLMLGVGFVGFRRFI
;
A
#
# COMPACT_ATOMS: atom_id res chain seq x y z
N MET A 1 86.89 -49.00 49.13
CA MET A 1 88.03 -48.53 48.38
C MET A 1 87.80 -48.81 46.94
N ASN A 2 87.40 -47.85 46.19
CA ASN A 2 87.56 -47.75 44.72
C ASN A 2 86.82 -46.51 44.24
N LEU A 3 87.56 -45.48 43.89
CA LEU A 3 87.15 -44.28 43.30
C LEU A 3 86.73 -44.51 41.83
N LYS A 4 85.56 -44.24 41.42
CA LYS A 4 85.20 -44.15 40.02
C LYS A 4 84.90 -42.68 39.69
N ARG A 5 85.78 -42.13 38.91
CA ARG A 5 85.66 -40.77 38.32
C ARG A 5 84.52 -40.74 37.28
N ALA A 6 83.52 -39.89 37.42
CA ALA A 6 82.54 -39.62 36.40
C ALA A 6 82.96 -38.36 35.64
N PHE A 7 83.13 -38.55 34.34
CA PHE A 7 83.32 -37.46 33.35
C PHE A 7 81.99 -36.80 33.07
N ILE A 8 81.90 -35.50 33.34
CA ILE A 8 80.77 -34.72 32.90
C ILE A 8 81.16 -34.05 31.57
N ILE A 9 80.47 -34.44 30.50
CA ILE A 9 80.54 -33.77 29.19
C ILE A 9 79.48 -32.70 29.18
N ALA A 10 79.91 -31.44 29.16
CA ALA A 10 79.05 -30.33 29.01
C ALA A 10 78.73 -30.17 27.50
N MET A 11 77.50 -30.47 27.08
CA MET A 11 76.99 -30.10 25.75
C MET A 11 76.51 -28.65 25.80
N ALA A 12 77.21 -27.76 25.11
CA ALA A 12 76.78 -26.43 24.83
C ALA A 12 75.67 -26.47 23.76
N ALA A 13 74.43 -26.25 24.19
CA ALA A 13 73.31 -26.06 23.28
C ALA A 13 73.38 -24.66 22.67
N CYS A 14 73.73 -24.58 21.37
CA CYS A 14 73.55 -23.34 20.60
C CYS A 14 72.04 -23.10 20.44
N VAL A 15 71.50 -22.17 21.22
CA VAL A 15 70.15 -21.63 20.98
C VAL A 15 70.27 -20.63 19.82
N LEU A 16 69.87 -21.04 18.61
CA LEU A 16 69.61 -20.16 17.50
C LEU A 16 68.39 -19.30 17.92
N PRO A 17 68.43 -17.95 17.82
CA PRO A 17 67.26 -17.16 17.93
C PRO A 17 66.32 -17.48 16.74
N GLY A 18 65.26 -18.23 16.99
CA GLY A 18 64.20 -18.41 16.04
C GLY A 18 63.63 -17.05 15.76
N ALA A 19 63.78 -16.61 14.52
CA ALA A 19 63.00 -15.47 14.05
C ALA A 19 61.54 -15.85 14.21
N ALA A 20 60.89 -15.29 15.19
CA ALA A 20 59.44 -15.26 15.29
C ALA A 20 58.96 -14.55 14.02
N MET A 21 58.54 -15.30 13.02
CA MET A 21 57.69 -14.74 11.97
C MET A 21 56.51 -14.12 12.70
N ALA A 22 56.41 -12.82 12.72
CA ALA A 22 55.22 -12.18 13.07
C ALA A 22 54.17 -12.66 12.05
N GLN A 23 53.32 -13.57 12.49
CA GLN A 23 52.07 -13.81 11.80
C GLN A 23 51.38 -12.44 11.88
N ASP A 24 51.29 -11.72 10.77
CA ASP A 24 50.34 -10.66 10.59
C ASP A 24 48.98 -11.35 10.80
N ASP A 25 48.48 -11.30 12.02
CA ASP A 25 47.07 -11.62 12.30
C ASP A 25 46.28 -10.58 11.52
N VAL A 26 45.86 -10.96 10.31
CA VAL A 26 44.85 -10.21 9.58
C VAL A 26 43.63 -10.20 10.48
N GLN A 27 43.43 -9.08 11.15
CA GLN A 27 42.31 -8.91 12.07
C GLN A 27 41.07 -8.89 11.19
N GLU A 28 40.33 -9.99 11.22
CA GLU A 28 39.06 -10.13 10.55
C GLU A 28 38.09 -9.07 11.11
N VAL A 29 37.65 -8.15 10.27
CA VAL A 29 36.77 -7.06 10.67
C VAL A 29 35.36 -7.39 10.24
N ASP A 30 34.46 -7.52 11.21
CA ASP A 30 33.05 -7.71 10.94
C ASP A 30 32.38 -6.33 10.72
N ALA A 31 31.62 -6.21 9.64
CA ALA A 31 30.71 -5.10 9.44
C ALA A 31 29.29 -5.46 9.89
N ARG A 32 28.53 -4.45 10.28
CA ARG A 32 27.14 -4.64 10.71
C ARG A 32 26.23 -3.69 9.95
N ILE A 33 25.10 -4.23 9.49
CA ILE A 33 24.01 -3.46 8.90
C ILE A 33 22.76 -3.77 9.70
N ILE A 34 22.15 -2.73 10.30
CA ILE A 34 20.88 -2.84 11.01
C ILE A 34 19.79 -2.40 10.03
N VAL A 35 18.84 -3.27 9.80
CA VAL A 35 17.68 -2.98 8.96
C VAL A 35 16.46 -2.86 9.85
N THR A 36 15.76 -1.72 9.74
CA THR A 36 14.50 -1.48 10.44
C THR A 36 13.37 -1.37 9.45
N LYS A 37 12.17 -1.80 9.85
CA LYS A 37 10.95 -1.75 9.06
C LYS A 37 9.92 -0.85 9.73
N ASN A 38 9.20 -0.08 8.91
CA ASN A 38 8.07 0.71 9.33
C ASN A 38 6.97 0.66 8.29
N PHE A 39 5.72 0.42 8.73
CA PHE A 39 4.53 0.58 7.91
C PHE A 39 3.77 1.83 8.36
N THR A 40 3.53 2.76 7.46
CA THR A 40 2.88 4.04 7.80
C THR A 40 1.42 3.90 8.24
N ASP A 41 0.83 2.74 8.02
CA ASP A 41 -0.55 2.39 8.40
C ASP A 41 -0.63 1.36 9.54
N GLY A 42 0.51 0.96 10.11
CA GLY A 42 0.59 0.00 11.21
C GLY A 42 0.29 -1.45 10.78
N ASN A 43 0.58 -1.82 9.53
CA ASN A 43 0.49 -3.21 9.06
C ASN A 43 1.43 -4.10 9.90
N PRO A 44 0.92 -5.15 10.57
CA PRO A 44 1.73 -6.04 11.39
C PRO A 44 2.47 -7.13 10.59
N ALA A 45 2.37 -7.12 9.27
CA ALA A 45 2.99 -8.14 8.42
C ALA A 45 4.53 -8.12 8.55
N SER A 46 5.15 -9.28 8.40
CA SER A 46 6.59 -9.40 8.19
C SER A 46 6.92 -9.32 6.71
N VAL A 47 8.06 -8.72 6.40
CA VAL A 47 8.56 -8.62 5.04
C VAL A 47 9.93 -9.26 4.97
N MET A 48 10.15 -10.06 3.93
CA MET A 48 11.45 -10.65 3.65
C MET A 48 12.40 -9.55 3.18
N VAL A 49 13.51 -9.38 3.88
CA VAL A 49 14.59 -8.48 3.51
C VAL A 49 15.80 -9.29 3.08
N ASN A 50 16.42 -8.88 1.98
CA ASN A 50 17.62 -9.48 1.43
C ASN A 50 18.78 -8.50 1.49
N LEU A 51 19.93 -8.96 2.00
CA LEU A 51 21.20 -8.28 1.99
C LEU A 51 22.19 -9.03 1.09
N GLU A 52 22.62 -8.39 0.05
CA GLU A 52 23.66 -8.90 -0.87
C GLU A 52 24.90 -8.04 -0.79
N CYS A 53 26.06 -8.66 -0.61
CA CYS A 53 27.36 -8.00 -0.66
C CYS A 53 28.22 -8.63 -1.77
N ASN A 54 29.07 -7.81 -2.40
CA ASN A 54 30.01 -8.28 -3.44
C ASN A 54 31.20 -9.04 -2.86
N ASP A 55 31.45 -8.96 -1.55
CA ASP A 55 32.48 -9.68 -0.81
C ASP A 55 32.05 -9.93 0.64
N GLY A 56 32.72 -10.92 1.30
CA GLY A 56 32.41 -11.33 2.66
C GLY A 56 31.29 -12.37 2.77
N PHE A 57 31.08 -12.85 3.97
CA PHE A 57 30.01 -13.79 4.32
C PHE A 57 28.93 -13.07 5.12
N VAL A 58 27.72 -13.05 4.60
CA VAL A 58 26.57 -12.45 5.29
C VAL A 58 25.93 -13.48 6.19
N SER A 59 25.60 -13.11 7.43
CA SER A 59 24.86 -13.96 8.35
C SER A 59 23.48 -14.33 7.80
N GLN A 60 22.99 -15.53 8.12
CA GLN A 60 21.67 -16.04 7.73
C GLN A 60 21.43 -16.05 6.21
N ASP A 61 22.46 -16.33 5.43
CA ASP A 61 22.41 -16.31 3.96
C ASP A 61 21.88 -14.97 3.38
N GLY A 62 21.99 -13.88 4.14
CA GLY A 62 21.57 -12.55 3.75
C GLY A 62 20.07 -12.31 3.77
N MET A 63 19.26 -13.21 4.31
CA MET A 63 17.79 -13.08 4.35
C MET A 63 17.26 -13.04 5.77
N ALA A 64 16.26 -12.18 6.00
CA ALA A 64 15.54 -12.10 7.27
C ALA A 64 14.10 -11.61 7.08
N ASP A 65 13.18 -12.17 7.87
CA ASP A 65 11.83 -11.63 8.02
C ASP A 65 11.85 -10.52 9.06
N ILE A 66 11.41 -9.33 8.68
CA ILE A 66 11.42 -8.14 9.55
C ILE A 66 10.00 -7.61 9.69
N THR A 67 9.60 -7.34 10.94
CA THR A 67 8.33 -6.73 11.30
C THR A 67 8.50 -5.26 11.69
N ASP A 68 7.40 -4.52 11.73
CA ASP A 68 7.35 -3.15 12.27
C ASP A 68 7.27 -3.19 13.81
N ASP A 69 8.32 -3.70 14.44
CA ASP A 69 8.43 -3.79 15.91
C ASP A 69 9.37 -2.73 16.51
N GLY A 70 10.02 -1.93 15.67
CA GLY A 70 11.00 -0.92 16.05
C GLY A 70 12.35 -1.47 16.50
N ILE A 71 12.54 -2.82 16.51
CA ILE A 71 13.79 -3.46 16.95
C ILE A 71 14.74 -3.61 15.76
N GLY A 72 14.20 -4.04 14.62
CA GLY A 72 14.95 -4.31 13.41
C GLY A 72 15.78 -5.60 13.47
N HIS A 73 16.48 -5.89 12.38
CA HIS A 73 17.36 -7.04 12.23
C HIS A 73 18.80 -6.58 11.98
N THR A 74 19.77 -7.30 12.58
CA THR A 74 21.20 -7.00 12.40
C THR A 74 21.85 -8.10 11.56
N PHE A 75 22.27 -7.73 10.34
CA PHE A 75 23.13 -8.56 9.53
C PHE A 75 24.59 -8.34 9.92
N ILE A 76 25.35 -9.44 10.03
CA ILE A 76 26.79 -9.42 10.29
C ILE A 76 27.47 -9.89 8.99
N ILE A 77 28.45 -9.11 8.53
CA ILE A 77 29.27 -9.41 7.36
C ILE A 77 30.65 -9.69 7.88
N SER A 78 31.12 -10.93 7.74
CA SER A 78 32.43 -11.39 8.21
C SER A 78 33.36 -11.75 7.05
N GLY A 79 34.64 -11.92 7.32
CA GLY A 79 35.64 -12.29 6.31
C GLY A 79 35.99 -11.17 5.34
N LEU A 80 35.73 -9.90 5.71
CA LEU A 80 36.11 -8.74 4.91
C LEU A 80 37.63 -8.54 4.93
N THR A 81 38.24 -8.43 3.78
CA THR A 81 39.67 -8.13 3.63
C THR A 81 39.91 -6.63 3.54
N ASP A 82 41.03 -6.15 4.13
CA ASP A 82 41.32 -4.69 4.27
C ASP A 82 41.51 -3.92 2.94
N LEU A 83 41.53 -4.61 1.80
CA LEU A 83 41.96 -4.06 0.52
C LEU A 83 40.85 -3.88 -0.52
N GLU A 84 39.64 -4.32 -0.24
CA GLU A 84 38.58 -4.33 -1.23
C GLU A 84 37.44 -3.38 -0.90
N THR A 85 36.89 -2.75 -1.92
CA THR A 85 35.66 -1.97 -1.76
C THR A 85 34.47 -2.92 -1.68
N VAL A 86 33.90 -3.04 -0.50
CA VAL A 86 32.68 -3.81 -0.29
C VAL A 86 31.48 -2.94 -0.59
N VAL A 87 30.62 -3.46 -1.45
CA VAL A 87 29.32 -2.88 -1.74
C VAL A 87 28.27 -3.84 -1.26
N CYS A 88 27.42 -3.39 -0.33
CA CYS A 88 26.29 -4.14 0.16
C CYS A 88 24.99 -3.43 -0.19
N VAL A 89 24.01 -4.20 -0.63
CA VAL A 89 22.69 -3.70 -1.03
C VAL A 89 21.61 -4.43 -0.23
N VAL A 90 20.78 -3.64 0.44
CA VAL A 90 19.59 -4.14 1.14
C VAL A 90 18.37 -3.88 0.28
N THR A 91 17.60 -4.91 0.01
CA THR A 91 16.32 -4.84 -0.70
C THR A 91 15.25 -5.57 0.11
N GLU A 92 13.99 -5.26 -0.12
CA GLU A 92 12.88 -6.07 0.41
C GLU A 92 12.14 -6.78 -0.71
N GLY A 93 11.49 -7.91 -0.36
CA GLY A 93 10.49 -8.53 -1.20
C GLY A 93 9.30 -7.56 -1.37
N MET A 94 8.80 -7.42 -2.60
CA MET A 94 7.70 -6.51 -2.87
C MET A 94 6.44 -6.98 -2.14
N GLU A 95 5.94 -6.15 -1.22
CA GLU A 95 4.62 -6.30 -0.63
C GLU A 95 3.60 -5.70 -1.59
N SER A 96 2.63 -6.51 -2.01
CA SER A 96 1.60 -6.07 -2.96
C SER A 96 0.79 -4.91 -2.37
N GLY A 97 0.59 -3.87 -3.16
CA GLY A 97 -0.18 -2.69 -2.75
C GLY A 97 0.59 -1.72 -1.84
N TYR A 98 1.91 -1.82 -1.78
CA TYR A 98 2.75 -0.90 -1.03
C TYR A 98 3.89 -0.34 -1.88
N THR A 99 4.16 0.94 -1.65
CA THR A 99 5.37 1.60 -2.16
C THR A 99 6.38 1.72 -1.03
N ALA A 100 7.58 1.14 -1.25
CA ALA A 100 8.69 1.20 -0.32
C ALA A 100 9.54 2.44 -0.55
N SER A 101 10.08 3.00 0.53
CA SER A 101 11.16 3.97 0.51
C SER A 101 12.26 3.56 1.47
N TYR A 102 13.51 3.88 1.13
CA TYR A 102 14.70 3.42 1.81
C TYR A 102 15.54 4.61 2.27
N VAL A 103 15.99 4.57 3.51
CA VAL A 103 16.91 5.55 4.06
C VAL A 103 18.14 4.82 4.58
N ALA A 104 19.25 4.96 3.85
CA ALA A 104 20.56 4.43 4.24
C ALA A 104 21.32 5.47 5.06
N VAL A 105 21.82 5.10 6.22
CA VAL A 105 22.74 5.94 7.02
C VAL A 105 24.02 5.15 7.23
N GLY A 106 25.16 5.69 6.80
CA GLY A 106 26.47 5.06 6.91
C GLY A 106 27.58 6.09 6.91
N ALA A 107 28.79 5.65 6.60
CA ALA A 107 29.99 6.52 6.56
C ALA A 107 29.87 7.71 5.60
N GLN A 108 29.03 7.59 4.57
CA GLN A 108 28.80 8.62 3.56
C GLN A 108 27.64 9.58 3.92
N GLY A 109 27.05 9.44 5.11
CA GLY A 109 25.88 10.21 5.54
C GLY A 109 24.57 9.49 5.23
N GLN A 110 23.50 10.28 5.14
CA GLN A 110 22.15 9.78 4.85
C GLN A 110 21.87 9.86 3.35
N ILE A 111 21.37 8.77 2.80
CA ILE A 111 20.95 8.65 1.37
C ILE A 111 19.55 8.09 1.35
N GLU A 112 18.65 8.74 0.62
CA GLU A 112 17.27 8.32 0.41
C GLU A 112 17.11 7.78 -1.02
N THR A 113 16.44 6.63 -1.15
CA THR A 113 16.12 6.01 -2.44
C THR A 113 14.78 5.29 -2.37
N ASP A 114 14.23 4.94 -3.53
CA ASP A 114 12.96 4.21 -3.62
C ASP A 114 13.16 2.72 -3.91
N THR A 115 14.39 2.23 -4.00
CA THR A 115 14.66 0.87 -4.46
C THR A 115 15.49 0.02 -3.52
N SER A 116 16.43 0.63 -2.79
CA SER A 116 17.35 -0.13 -1.94
C SER A 116 18.19 0.77 -1.03
N CYS A 117 18.72 0.22 0.07
CA CYS A 117 19.86 0.84 0.75
C CYS A 117 21.16 0.31 0.17
N SER A 118 22.03 1.19 -0.29
CA SER A 118 23.35 0.82 -0.76
C SER A 118 24.43 1.36 0.16
N PHE A 119 25.36 0.48 0.57
CA PHE A 119 26.49 0.82 1.43
C PHE A 119 27.78 0.53 0.66
N VAL A 120 28.56 1.58 0.45
CA VAL A 120 29.89 1.48 -0.17
C VAL A 120 30.93 1.78 0.88
N ARG A 121 31.82 0.86 1.13
CA ARG A 121 32.91 1.04 2.07
C ARG A 121 34.24 1.10 1.34
N PRO A 122 34.84 2.28 1.20
CA PRO A 122 36.23 2.36 0.78
C PRO A 122 37.12 1.98 1.95
N PHE A 123 37.89 0.92 1.82
CA PHE A 123 39.04 0.64 2.67
C PHE A 123 40.29 1.21 1.97
N GLY A 124 40.55 2.50 2.19
CA GLY A 124 41.77 3.13 1.72
C GLY A 124 42.83 3.04 2.79
N GLU A 125 44.10 2.76 2.39
CA GLU A 125 45.25 2.61 3.30
C GLU A 125 45.54 3.86 4.17
N ASP A 126 44.98 5.02 3.84
CA ASP A 126 45.41 6.31 4.39
C ASP A 126 44.45 6.89 5.46
N SER A 127 43.33 6.28 5.81
CA SER A 127 42.33 6.95 6.62
C SER A 127 42.06 6.35 8.01
N VAL A 128 42.68 5.22 8.36
CA VAL A 128 42.48 4.63 9.70
C VAL A 128 43.78 4.11 10.25
N PRO A 129 44.26 4.63 11.42
CA PRO A 129 45.43 4.08 12.08
C PRO A 129 45.21 2.59 12.40
N ARG A 130 46.19 1.76 12.09
CA ARG A 130 46.21 0.34 12.53
C ARG A 130 45.95 0.28 14.04
N GLY A 131 44.82 -0.35 14.42
CA GLY A 131 44.40 -0.46 15.81
C GLY A 131 43.20 0.41 16.20
N SER A 132 42.71 1.32 15.37
CA SER A 132 41.41 1.93 15.59
C SER A 132 40.36 0.94 15.13
N VAL A 133 39.79 0.28 16.08
CA VAL A 133 38.60 -0.53 15.87
C VAL A 133 37.50 0.40 15.36
N LEU A 134 37.31 0.46 14.04
CA LEU A 134 36.04 0.94 13.47
C LEU A 134 34.93 -0.08 13.77
N MET A 135 35.01 -0.65 14.97
CA MET A 135 33.92 -1.33 15.61
C MET A 135 32.84 -0.32 15.96
N GLY A 136 32.22 0.28 14.98
CA GLY A 136 31.24 1.25 15.34
C GLY A 136 30.58 2.03 14.22
N LEU A 137 30.96 1.87 12.98
CA LEU A 137 30.12 2.39 11.91
C LEU A 137 28.91 1.45 11.79
N ILE A 138 27.91 1.73 12.59
CA ILE A 138 26.61 1.10 12.47
C ILE A 138 26.00 1.67 11.20
N ASN A 139 25.99 0.87 10.14
CA ASN A 139 25.22 1.18 8.96
C ASN A 139 23.76 0.81 9.26
N THR A 140 22.84 1.70 8.96
CA THR A 140 21.41 1.45 9.15
C THR A 140 20.67 1.63 7.85
N CYS A 141 19.74 0.73 7.60
CA CYS A 141 18.76 0.84 6.53
C CYS A 141 17.36 0.90 7.14
N ALA A 142 16.71 2.04 7.02
CA ALA A 142 15.31 2.17 7.39
C ALA A 142 14.44 2.00 6.14
N ILE A 143 13.56 1.00 6.15
CA ILE A 143 12.62 0.73 5.08
C ILE A 143 11.25 1.16 5.55
N THR A 144 10.60 2.05 4.80
CA THR A 144 9.25 2.53 5.11
C THR A 144 8.30 2.16 3.98
N ASN A 145 7.27 1.39 4.30
CA ASN A 145 6.21 1.04 3.37
C ASN A 145 4.98 1.90 3.62
N ARG A 146 4.49 2.47 2.54
CA ARG A 146 3.25 3.22 2.52
C ARG A 146 2.23 2.50 1.64
N PRO A 147 0.99 2.29 2.13
CA PRO A 147 -0.05 1.68 1.30
C PRO A 147 -0.31 2.56 0.08
N ASP A 148 -0.44 1.93 -1.06
CA ASP A 148 -0.82 2.58 -2.30
C ASP A 148 -2.29 2.98 -2.24
N ASN A 149 -2.67 4.01 -2.98
CA ASN A 149 -4.05 4.37 -3.12
C ASN A 149 -4.79 3.29 -3.93
N ALA A 150 -6.09 3.16 -3.70
CA ALA A 150 -6.96 2.33 -4.53
C ALA A 150 -7.83 3.20 -5.42
N GLU A 151 -8.26 2.65 -6.54
CA GLU A 151 -9.16 3.30 -7.48
C GLU A 151 -10.50 2.57 -7.54
N ILE A 152 -11.60 3.32 -7.50
CA ILE A 152 -12.96 2.84 -7.68
C ILE A 152 -13.50 3.45 -8.96
N THR A 153 -13.96 2.62 -9.88
CA THR A 153 -14.64 3.08 -11.09
C THR A 153 -16.14 3.15 -10.82
N VAL A 154 -16.75 4.29 -11.08
CA VAL A 154 -18.19 4.50 -10.96
C VAL A 154 -18.76 4.74 -12.35
N SER A 155 -19.74 3.93 -12.73
CA SER A 155 -20.47 4.06 -13.99
C SER A 155 -21.93 4.43 -13.74
N LYS A 156 -22.56 5.06 -14.74
CA LYS A 156 -23.94 5.50 -14.70
C LYS A 156 -24.69 5.07 -15.95
N ASP A 157 -25.77 4.33 -15.75
CA ASP A 157 -26.66 3.86 -16.80
C ASP A 157 -28.09 4.36 -16.61
N TRP A 158 -28.84 4.47 -17.70
CA TRP A 158 -30.22 4.92 -17.71
C TRP A 158 -31.12 3.87 -18.41
N ASP A 159 -32.03 3.25 -17.65
CA ASP A 159 -33.09 2.43 -18.24
C ASP A 159 -34.31 3.32 -18.51
N ILE A 160 -34.52 3.66 -19.76
CA ILE A 160 -35.62 4.50 -20.25
C ILE A 160 -36.73 3.70 -20.94
N THR A 161 -36.68 2.37 -20.87
CA THR A 161 -37.62 1.48 -21.59
C THR A 161 -39.07 1.81 -21.26
N ASN A 162 -39.39 2.23 -20.08
CA ASN A 162 -40.73 2.55 -19.61
C ASN A 162 -41.03 4.07 -19.54
N SER A 163 -40.20 4.89 -20.16
CA SER A 163 -40.33 6.36 -20.08
C SER A 163 -41.56 6.93 -20.81
N GLY A 164 -42.25 6.14 -21.60
CA GLY A 164 -43.47 6.57 -22.33
C GLY A 164 -43.21 7.67 -23.36
N GLY A 165 -41.95 7.90 -23.76
CA GLY A 165 -41.53 8.91 -24.71
C GLY A 165 -41.42 10.33 -24.12
N ASN A 166 -41.49 10.48 -22.81
CA ASN A 166 -41.26 11.76 -22.14
C ASN A 166 -39.78 12.12 -22.15
N LYS A 167 -39.49 13.43 -22.01
CA LYS A 167 -38.11 13.89 -21.88
C LYS A 167 -37.56 13.48 -20.54
N VAL A 168 -36.44 12.78 -20.59
CA VAL A 168 -35.67 12.36 -19.43
C VAL A 168 -34.59 13.40 -19.17
N ASN A 169 -34.39 13.75 -17.91
CA ASN A 169 -33.24 14.53 -17.50
C ASN A 169 -32.08 13.56 -17.21
N PHE A 170 -31.13 13.48 -18.14
CA PHE A 170 -29.94 12.66 -17.97
C PHE A 170 -28.91 13.39 -17.12
N TYR A 171 -29.19 13.51 -15.85
CA TYR A 171 -28.32 14.15 -14.85
C TYR A 171 -28.40 13.35 -13.54
N ALA A 172 -27.25 13.02 -13.00
CA ALA A 172 -27.13 12.40 -11.69
C ALA A 172 -25.90 12.90 -10.94
N GLU A 173 -26.03 13.00 -9.64
CA GLU A 173 -24.94 13.25 -8.71
C GLU A 173 -24.79 12.04 -7.81
N ILE A 174 -23.57 11.50 -7.74
CA ILE A 174 -23.22 10.39 -6.85
C ILE A 174 -22.24 10.92 -5.83
N ASP A 175 -22.65 10.95 -4.59
CA ASP A 175 -21.81 11.33 -3.47
C ASP A 175 -20.98 10.14 -3.00
N VAL A 176 -19.68 10.35 -2.93
CA VAL A 176 -18.69 9.38 -2.51
C VAL A 176 -18.14 9.83 -1.17
N THR A 177 -18.31 9.01 -0.14
CA THR A 177 -17.87 9.28 1.23
C THR A 177 -16.87 8.24 1.72
N SER A 178 -15.81 8.68 2.39
CA SER A 178 -14.75 7.80 2.90
C SER A 178 -14.17 8.32 4.21
N PRO A 179 -13.89 7.44 5.20
CA PRO A 179 -13.16 7.81 6.40
C PRO A 179 -11.68 8.14 6.12
N ARG A 180 -11.21 7.83 4.92
CA ARG A 180 -9.86 8.12 4.45
C ARG A 180 -9.87 9.13 3.33
N LYS A 181 -8.75 9.79 3.11
CA LYS A 181 -8.65 10.87 2.15
C LYS A 181 -9.01 10.41 0.73
N ILE A 182 -10.01 11.03 0.14
CA ILE A 182 -10.31 10.96 -1.29
C ILE A 182 -9.41 12.00 -2.00
N ILE A 183 -8.70 11.57 -3.03
CA ILE A 183 -7.85 12.46 -3.82
C ILE A 183 -8.74 13.38 -4.67
N GLY A 184 -8.51 14.67 -4.53
CA GLY A 184 -9.37 15.68 -5.14
C GLY A 184 -10.72 15.91 -4.43
N GLY A 185 -10.98 15.21 -3.32
CA GLY A 185 -12.14 15.44 -2.45
C GLY A 185 -11.88 16.47 -1.37
N ASN A 186 -12.94 16.82 -0.64
CA ASN A 186 -12.94 17.77 0.47
C ASN A 186 -13.32 17.06 1.77
N LYS A 187 -12.98 17.67 2.92
CA LYS A 187 -13.53 17.23 4.19
C LYS A 187 -15.01 17.62 4.29
N CYS A 188 -15.82 16.66 4.67
CA CYS A 188 -17.23 16.84 4.99
C CYS A 188 -17.48 16.36 6.42
N GLY A 189 -18.65 16.49 6.98
CA GLY A 189 -19.03 16.22 8.37
C GLY A 189 -18.14 15.20 9.11
N ASP A 190 -18.23 15.09 10.38
CA ASP A 190 -17.59 14.14 11.31
C ASP A 190 -16.13 13.64 11.03
N GLY A 191 -15.42 14.30 10.11
CA GLY A 191 -14.03 14.00 9.77
C GLY A 191 -13.83 13.18 8.50
N ASP A 192 -14.91 12.79 7.83
CA ASP A 192 -14.86 12.06 6.56
C ASP A 192 -14.45 12.94 5.38
N TRP A 193 -14.14 12.30 4.28
CA TRP A 193 -13.83 12.92 3.00
C TRP A 193 -14.93 12.62 2.02
N CYS A 194 -15.35 13.66 1.29
CA CYS A 194 -16.41 13.58 0.28
C CYS A 194 -15.95 14.06 -1.07
N LYS A 195 -16.52 13.48 -2.11
CA LYS A 195 -16.39 13.91 -3.49
C LYS A 195 -17.70 13.60 -4.21
N THR A 196 -18.30 14.60 -4.85
CA THR A 196 -19.46 14.40 -5.70
C THR A 196 -19.00 14.13 -7.12
N LEU A 197 -19.55 13.11 -7.75
CA LEU A 197 -19.38 12.77 -9.15
C LEU A 197 -20.63 13.20 -9.90
N THR A 198 -20.47 13.91 -11.00
CA THR A 198 -21.59 14.40 -11.80
C THR A 198 -21.62 13.69 -13.14
N PHE A 199 -22.73 13.06 -13.46
CA PHE A 199 -22.97 12.35 -14.70
C PHE A 199 -24.01 13.08 -15.54
N GLU A 200 -23.65 13.43 -16.77
CA GLU A 200 -24.50 14.17 -17.70
C GLU A 200 -24.61 13.45 -19.04
N GLY A 201 -25.81 13.46 -19.62
CA GLY A 201 -26.10 12.86 -20.92
C GLY A 201 -26.55 11.41 -20.82
N GLU A 202 -27.04 10.90 -21.94
CA GLU A 202 -27.63 9.55 -22.05
C GLU A 202 -26.61 8.42 -21.87
N ASN A 203 -25.36 8.67 -22.25
CA ASN A 203 -24.25 7.72 -22.09
C ASN A 203 -23.06 8.46 -21.50
N PRO A 204 -23.08 8.76 -20.20
CA PRO A 204 -21.96 9.43 -19.56
C PRO A 204 -20.73 8.52 -19.49
N ALA A 205 -19.56 9.12 -19.49
CA ALA A 205 -18.32 8.38 -19.29
C ALA A 205 -18.17 7.94 -17.82
N ASP A 206 -17.57 6.79 -17.61
CA ASP A 206 -17.18 6.32 -16.29
C ASP A 206 -16.24 7.32 -15.61
N GLN A 207 -16.35 7.43 -14.31
CA GLN A 207 -15.49 8.27 -13.49
C GLN A 207 -14.75 7.43 -12.46
N THR A 208 -13.51 7.83 -12.15
CA THR A 208 -12.69 7.16 -11.13
C THR A 208 -12.55 8.03 -9.88
N VAL A 209 -12.56 7.35 -8.75
CA VAL A 209 -12.26 7.91 -7.44
C VAL A 209 -11.06 7.21 -6.86
N GLU A 210 -10.02 7.97 -6.58
CA GLU A 210 -8.82 7.50 -5.92
C GLU A 210 -8.91 7.78 -4.42
N VAL A 211 -8.69 6.76 -3.58
CA VAL A 211 -8.81 6.83 -2.14
C VAL A 211 -7.57 6.27 -1.44
N ARG A 212 -7.13 6.91 -0.35
CA ARG A 212 -6.08 6.38 0.51
C ARG A 212 -6.56 5.16 1.26
N THR A 213 -5.73 4.13 1.28
CA THR A 213 -6.03 2.84 1.90
C THR A 213 -5.24 2.60 3.18
N THR A 214 -5.49 1.49 3.82
CA THR A 214 -4.74 0.90 4.91
C THR A 214 -4.66 -0.61 4.71
N TYR A 215 -3.80 -1.32 5.45
CA TYR A 215 -3.70 -2.78 5.40
C TYR A 215 -5.03 -3.52 5.66
N ARG A 216 -5.99 -2.87 6.30
CA ARG A 216 -7.34 -3.41 6.54
C ARG A 216 -8.32 -3.07 5.42
N GLY A 217 -7.87 -2.41 4.39
CA GLY A 217 -8.73 -1.81 3.41
C GLY A 217 -9.40 -0.52 3.89
N VAL A 218 -10.23 0.03 3.05
CA VAL A 218 -11.11 1.16 3.35
C VAL A 218 -12.46 0.91 2.70
N THR A 219 -13.53 1.11 3.46
CA THR A 219 -14.89 1.09 2.90
C THR A 219 -15.26 2.50 2.46
N VAL A 220 -15.72 2.60 1.24
CA VAL A 220 -16.18 3.83 0.59
C VAL A 220 -17.67 3.68 0.36
N GLU A 221 -18.44 4.65 0.81
CA GLU A 221 -19.88 4.71 0.63
C GLU A 221 -20.19 5.52 -0.63
N LEU A 222 -21.15 5.05 -1.41
CA LEU A 222 -21.60 5.70 -2.64
C LEU A 222 -23.12 5.79 -2.59
N GLU A 223 -23.63 7.01 -2.74
CA GLU A 223 -25.07 7.29 -2.70
C GLU A 223 -25.42 8.26 -3.83
N GLU A 224 -26.46 7.98 -4.58
CA GLU A 224 -27.00 8.92 -5.55
C GLU A 224 -27.94 9.89 -4.85
N ASP A 225 -27.64 11.20 -4.96
CA ASP A 225 -28.40 12.27 -4.36
C ASP A 225 -29.46 12.82 -5.31
N ASN A 226 -30.48 13.46 -4.75
CA ASN A 226 -31.54 14.20 -5.47
C ASN A 226 -32.29 13.38 -6.52
N VAL A 227 -32.55 12.10 -6.22
CA VAL A 227 -33.31 11.23 -7.13
C VAL A 227 -34.77 11.64 -7.19
N ASP A 228 -35.30 11.85 -8.39
CA ASP A 228 -36.70 12.13 -8.61
C ASP A 228 -37.60 10.96 -8.18
N SER A 229 -38.77 11.23 -7.65
CA SER A 229 -39.70 10.23 -7.08
C SER A 229 -40.21 9.18 -8.10
N TYR A 230 -40.00 9.39 -9.39
CA TYR A 230 -40.36 8.49 -10.49
C TYR A 230 -39.14 7.69 -11.01
N VAL A 231 -38.02 7.76 -10.31
CA VAL A 231 -36.79 7.05 -10.66
C VAL A 231 -36.50 6.03 -9.55
N GLU A 232 -36.26 4.81 -9.97
CA GLU A 232 -35.70 3.76 -9.10
C GLU A 232 -34.20 3.64 -9.40
N VAL A 233 -33.41 3.71 -8.34
CA VAL A 233 -31.95 3.59 -8.42
C VAL A 233 -31.55 2.19 -7.98
N GLU A 234 -30.89 1.46 -8.85
CA GLU A 234 -30.18 0.23 -8.50
C GLU A 234 -28.68 0.49 -8.58
N ASN A 235 -27.92 -0.06 -7.63
CA ASN A 235 -26.47 -0.13 -7.74
C ASN A 235 -25.98 -1.55 -7.48
N ASP A 236 -25.00 -2.00 -8.23
CA ASP A 236 -24.45 -3.35 -8.16
C ASP A 236 -23.48 -3.56 -7.01
N CYS A 237 -23.02 -2.48 -6.38
CA CYS A 237 -22.13 -2.53 -5.23
C CYS A 237 -22.85 -2.41 -3.87
N GLY A 238 -24.18 -2.32 -3.87
CA GLY A 238 -24.98 -2.22 -2.63
C GLY A 238 -24.73 -0.94 -1.82
N GLY A 239 -24.27 0.15 -2.46
CA GLY A 239 -24.01 1.44 -1.83
C GLY A 239 -22.67 1.55 -1.11
N SER A 240 -21.84 0.51 -1.11
CA SER A 240 -20.51 0.59 -0.51
C SER A 240 -19.53 -0.39 -1.14
N VAL A 241 -18.27 0.02 -1.26
CA VAL A 241 -17.17 -0.78 -1.79
C VAL A 241 -16.04 -0.77 -0.78
N THR A 242 -15.47 -1.94 -0.48
CA THR A 242 -14.26 -2.04 0.34
C THR A 242 -13.08 -2.36 -0.56
N VAL A 243 -12.06 -1.49 -0.55
CA VAL A 243 -10.86 -1.63 -1.39
C VAL A 243 -9.61 -1.79 -0.55
N MET A 244 -8.67 -2.60 -1.03
CA MET A 244 -7.38 -2.86 -0.41
C MET A 244 -6.28 -1.98 -1.04
N PRO A 245 -5.10 -1.88 -0.41
CA PRO A 245 -3.98 -1.12 -0.98
C PRO A 245 -3.62 -1.57 -2.39
N GLY A 246 -3.50 -0.61 -3.31
CA GLY A 246 -3.09 -0.87 -4.70
C GLY A 246 -4.12 -1.60 -5.56
N GLU A 247 -5.33 -1.86 -5.06
CA GLU A 247 -6.41 -2.39 -5.90
C GLU A 247 -6.83 -1.33 -6.92
N THR A 248 -6.89 -1.77 -8.17
CA THR A 248 -7.51 -1.02 -9.25
C THR A 248 -8.88 -1.62 -9.53
N SER A 249 -9.88 -0.80 -9.31
CA SER A 249 -11.28 -0.94 -9.68
C SER A 249 -12.06 -2.19 -9.23
N GLU A 250 -12.59 -2.10 -8.04
CA GLU A 250 -13.99 -2.48 -7.93
C GLU A 250 -14.78 -1.47 -8.78
N SER A 251 -15.67 -1.95 -9.65
CA SER A 251 -16.61 -1.10 -10.38
C SER A 251 -17.93 -1.03 -9.62
N CYS A 252 -18.53 0.15 -9.57
CA CYS A 252 -19.85 0.37 -9.00
C CYS A 252 -20.73 1.00 -10.06
N ALA A 253 -21.67 0.23 -10.60
CA ALA A 253 -22.60 0.71 -11.61
C ALA A 253 -23.92 1.15 -10.96
N PHE A 254 -24.33 2.38 -11.26
CA PHE A 254 -25.64 2.94 -10.88
C PHE A 254 -26.55 2.94 -12.09
N THR A 255 -27.68 2.26 -11.97
CA THR A 255 -28.70 2.21 -13.01
C THR A 255 -29.96 2.93 -12.53
N ASN A 256 -30.38 3.97 -13.26
CA ASN A 256 -31.63 4.65 -13.00
C ASN A 256 -32.72 4.15 -13.94
N SER A 257 -33.69 3.43 -13.39
CA SER A 257 -34.86 2.99 -14.09
C SER A 257 -35.97 4.04 -13.96
N ILE A 258 -36.41 4.59 -15.07
CA ILE A 258 -37.42 5.65 -15.11
C ILE A 258 -38.77 5.02 -15.36
N PHE A 259 -39.64 5.10 -14.36
CA PHE A 259 -41.03 4.66 -14.44
C PHE A 259 -41.94 5.85 -14.66
N PHE A 260 -42.55 5.93 -15.79
CA PHE A 260 -43.77 6.74 -15.91
C PHE A 260 -44.93 5.87 -15.41
N GLU A 261 -45.35 6.07 -14.18
CA GLU A 261 -46.71 5.77 -13.83
C GLU A 261 -47.60 6.57 -14.76
N GLY A 262 -47.95 5.98 -15.89
CA GLY A 262 -49.07 6.46 -16.67
C GLY A 262 -50.24 6.44 -15.69
N ILE A 263 -50.49 7.57 -14.96
CA ILE A 263 -51.84 7.78 -14.43
C ILE A 263 -52.72 7.42 -15.59
N PRO A 264 -53.56 6.37 -15.50
CA PRO A 264 -54.50 6.10 -16.59
C PRO A 264 -55.36 7.35 -16.66
N THR A 265 -54.87 8.34 -17.40
CA THR A 265 -55.70 9.44 -17.81
C THR A 265 -56.85 8.73 -18.47
N LEU A 266 -57.99 8.72 -17.73
CA LEU A 266 -59.21 8.14 -18.24
C LEU A 266 -59.26 8.57 -19.73
N SER A 267 -59.01 7.60 -20.61
CA SER A 267 -58.95 7.89 -22.04
C SER A 267 -60.22 8.71 -22.33
N GLN A 268 -60.18 9.59 -23.35
CA GLN A 268 -61.33 10.38 -23.69
C GLN A 268 -62.62 9.53 -23.71
N TYR A 269 -62.48 8.26 -24.02
CA TYR A 269 -63.56 7.25 -23.95
C TYR A 269 -63.95 6.93 -22.50
N GLY A 270 -63.02 6.83 -21.57
CA GLY A 270 -63.31 6.61 -20.16
C GLY A 270 -64.02 7.80 -19.52
N MET A 271 -63.59 9.05 -19.83
CA MET A 271 -64.34 10.23 -19.43
C MET A 271 -65.72 10.30 -20.09
N ALA A 272 -65.86 9.93 -21.32
CA ALA A 272 -67.15 9.87 -22.01
C ALA A 272 -68.06 8.79 -21.39
N ILE A 273 -67.52 7.62 -21.03
CA ILE A 273 -68.26 6.56 -20.33
C ILE A 273 -68.66 7.05 -18.93
N MET A 274 -67.77 7.67 -18.16
CA MET A 274 -68.12 8.21 -16.87
C MET A 274 -69.19 9.31 -16.95
N ALA A 275 -69.07 10.22 -17.89
CA ALA A 275 -70.10 11.24 -18.13
C ALA A 275 -71.45 10.65 -18.50
N LEU A 276 -71.47 9.61 -19.34
CA LEU A 276 -72.70 8.86 -19.71
C LEU A 276 -73.30 8.12 -18.49
N LEU A 277 -72.50 7.52 -17.64
CA LEU A 277 -72.94 6.87 -16.42
C LEU A 277 -73.52 7.92 -15.42
N MET A 278 -72.88 9.05 -15.26
CA MET A 278 -73.38 10.14 -14.43
C MET A 278 -74.69 10.70 -14.96
N LEU A 279 -74.83 10.89 -16.28
CA LEU A 279 -76.08 11.30 -16.93
C LEU A 279 -77.16 10.25 -16.75
N GLY A 280 -76.84 8.97 -16.89
CA GLY A 280 -77.73 7.83 -16.67
C GLY A 280 -78.28 7.78 -15.25
N VAL A 281 -77.42 7.88 -14.26
CA VAL A 281 -77.80 7.91 -12.86
C VAL A 281 -78.63 9.14 -12.51
N GLY A 282 -78.23 10.29 -13.03
CA GLY A 282 -78.98 11.54 -12.87
C GLY A 282 -80.38 11.44 -13.46
N PHE A 283 -80.52 10.87 -14.66
CA PHE A 283 -81.81 10.69 -15.32
C PHE A 283 -82.74 9.72 -14.59
N VAL A 284 -82.23 8.64 -14.09
CA VAL A 284 -83.01 7.65 -13.27
C VAL A 284 -83.40 8.26 -11.91
N GLY A 285 -82.53 9.04 -11.28
CA GLY A 285 -82.81 9.78 -10.04
C GLY A 285 -83.92 10.81 -10.23
N PHE A 286 -83.86 11.57 -11.34
CA PHE A 286 -84.90 12.60 -11.65
C PHE A 286 -86.27 12.00 -11.89
N ARG A 287 -86.34 10.81 -12.54
CA ARG A 287 -87.60 10.11 -12.83
C ARG A 287 -88.29 9.59 -11.58
N ARG A 288 -87.60 9.50 -10.46
CA ARG A 288 -88.10 9.01 -9.16
C ARG A 288 -88.70 10.14 -8.28
N PHE A 289 -88.48 11.39 -8.66
CA PHE A 289 -88.91 12.59 -7.93
C PHE A 289 -90.04 13.35 -8.67
N ILE A 290 -90.46 12.94 -9.86
CA ILE A 290 -91.65 13.41 -10.57
C ILE A 290 -92.69 12.25 -10.53
#